data_95644f4d723e3d4d29ee847182d937b4
#
_entry.id   95644f4d723e3d4d29ee847182d937b4
#
_cell.length_a   1.000
_cell.length_b   1.000
_cell.length_c   1.000
_cell.angle_alpha   90.00
_cell.angle_beta   90.00
_cell.angle_gamma   90.00
#
_symmetry.space_group_name_H-M   'P 1'
#
loop_
_entity.id
_entity.type
_entity.pdbx_description
1 polymer ?
#
loop_
_entity_poly.entity_id
_entity_poly.type
_entity_poly.pdbx_seq_one_letter_code
_entity_poly.pdbx_strand_id
1 'polypeptide(L)'
;MSYVSTGMRPVDFSVCQYGQSRFLLRGKRVRTDRPYWVCIGGANTYAEDIVTPFTTQLERHFKVPIINMGIAHSGPDAVMGDSDLMALVARAEHVIFEAPSCVNHSIRYYKVHPRRNDRFIRPMPDLVRLYPEIDFTDCHFTKHLLCKLLLCDQERFQIIQDDLQNSWMDKMRTLIAWAGGQFFGPPLVAGRQMKLMICLG
;
A
#
# COMPACT_ATOMS: atom_id res chain seq x y z
N MET A 1 4.86 19.04 29.75
CA MET A 1 3.57 18.29 29.83
C MET A 1 3.86 16.84 29.45
N SER A 2 3.73 15.95 30.43
CA SER A 2 3.98 14.51 30.22
C SER A 2 2.83 13.90 29.44
N TYR A 3 3.10 13.36 28.25
CA TYR A 3 2.17 12.48 27.56
C TYR A 3 2.05 11.19 28.39
N VAL A 4 0.92 11.01 29.03
CA VAL A 4 0.54 9.74 29.64
C VAL A 4 0.21 8.80 28.46
N SER A 5 1.14 7.95 28.11
CA SER A 5 0.92 6.80 27.25
C SER A 5 -0.11 5.92 27.97
N THR A 6 -1.34 5.92 27.47
CA THR A 6 -2.36 4.94 27.87
C THR A 6 -1.82 3.57 27.53
N GLY A 7 -1.54 2.79 28.56
CA GLY A 7 -0.82 1.52 28.48
C GLY A 7 -1.62 0.39 27.80
N MET A 8 -1.79 0.49 26.49
CA MET A 8 -2.08 -0.67 25.66
C MET A 8 -0.79 -1.48 25.54
N ARG A 9 -0.78 -2.69 26.11
CA ARG A 9 0.31 -3.62 25.87
C ARG A 9 0.39 -3.89 24.38
N PRO A 10 1.62 -3.88 23.79
CA PRO A 10 1.78 -4.27 22.39
C PRO A 10 1.15 -5.66 22.18
N VAL A 11 0.37 -5.79 21.11
CA VAL A 11 -0.20 -7.10 20.75
C VAL A 11 0.94 -7.98 20.30
N ASP A 12 1.18 -9.07 21.05
CA ASP A 12 2.18 -10.07 20.68
C ASP A 12 1.63 -10.90 19.52
N PHE A 13 2.32 -10.88 18.38
CA PHE A 13 2.00 -11.70 17.22
C PHE A 13 3.26 -12.18 16.52
N SER A 14 3.20 -13.38 15.95
CA SER A 14 4.28 -13.92 15.14
C SER A 14 4.40 -13.18 13.82
N VAL A 15 5.61 -13.10 13.30
CA VAL A 15 5.90 -12.65 11.93
C VAL A 15 6.64 -13.73 11.18
N CYS A 16 6.49 -13.76 9.87
CA CYS A 16 7.18 -14.71 9.00
C CYS A 16 7.66 -14.01 7.71
N GLN A 17 8.63 -14.65 7.07
CA GLN A 17 9.19 -14.20 5.80
C GLN A 17 9.05 -15.30 4.75
N TYR A 18 8.74 -14.93 3.51
CA TYR A 18 8.68 -15.86 2.37
C TYR A 18 9.83 -15.57 1.41
N GLY A 19 10.59 -16.61 1.08
CA GLY A 19 11.76 -16.51 0.21
C GLY A 19 12.75 -15.45 0.68
N GLN A 20 13.15 -14.58 -0.22
CA GLN A 20 14.02 -13.41 -0.01
C GLN A 20 13.23 -12.10 0.07
N SER A 21 11.91 -12.16 0.30
CA SER A 21 11.09 -10.96 0.44
C SER A 21 11.69 -9.99 1.45
N ARG A 22 11.64 -8.71 1.12
CA ARG A 22 12.10 -7.63 2.01
C ARG A 22 11.13 -7.33 3.16
N PHE A 23 9.97 -8.01 3.19
CA PHE A 23 8.91 -7.77 4.17
C PHE A 23 8.77 -8.94 5.12
N LEU A 24 8.53 -8.61 6.39
CA LEU A 24 8.03 -9.52 7.40
C LEU A 24 6.51 -9.43 7.42
N LEU A 25 5.86 -10.52 7.09
CA LEU A 25 4.40 -10.61 7.08
C LEU A 25 3.89 -11.06 8.44
N ARG A 26 2.74 -10.56 8.84
CA ARG A 26 2.11 -10.92 10.10
C ARG A 26 1.51 -12.32 10.05
N GLY A 27 1.76 -13.09 11.08
CA GLY A 27 1.20 -14.43 11.28
C GLY A 27 2.24 -15.54 11.16
N LYS A 28 1.80 -16.77 11.40
CA LYS A 28 2.61 -17.95 11.19
C LYS A 28 2.80 -18.21 9.70
N ARG A 29 3.94 -18.80 9.35
CA ARG A 29 4.21 -19.17 7.97
C ARG A 29 3.20 -20.23 7.50
N VAL A 30 2.46 -19.89 6.44
CA VAL A 30 1.51 -20.78 5.76
C VAL A 30 2.27 -21.70 4.80
N ARG A 31 1.87 -22.95 4.72
CA ARG A 31 2.39 -23.90 3.72
C ARG A 31 1.76 -23.58 2.37
N THR A 32 2.60 -23.40 1.38
CA THR A 32 2.18 -22.97 0.00
C THR A 32 2.17 -24.13 -1.01
N ASP A 33 2.30 -25.36 -0.53
CA ASP A 33 2.13 -26.61 -1.26
C ASP A 33 0.67 -27.10 -1.29
N ARG A 34 -0.23 -26.39 -0.62
CA ARG A 34 -1.68 -26.63 -0.55
C ARG A 34 -2.43 -25.36 -0.91
N PRO A 35 -3.74 -25.43 -1.21
CA PRO A 35 -4.55 -24.24 -1.43
C PRO A 35 -4.45 -23.25 -0.25
N TYR A 36 -4.27 -21.99 -0.57
CA TYR A 36 -4.22 -20.88 0.40
C TYR A 36 -4.76 -19.60 -0.25
N TRP A 37 -5.21 -18.69 0.57
CA TRP A 37 -5.62 -17.36 0.14
C TRP A 37 -4.60 -16.30 0.56
N VAL A 38 -4.64 -15.16 -0.10
CA VAL A 38 -3.80 -14.01 0.22
C VAL A 38 -4.69 -12.79 0.50
N CYS A 39 -4.41 -12.07 1.58
CA CYS A 39 -5.00 -10.76 1.84
C CYS A 39 -3.95 -9.68 1.63
N ILE A 40 -4.05 -8.90 0.56
CA ILE A 40 -3.17 -7.77 0.28
C ILE A 40 -3.80 -6.50 0.84
N GLY A 41 -3.00 -5.67 1.52
CA GLY A 41 -3.50 -4.40 2.03
C GLY A 41 -2.46 -3.57 2.78
N GLY A 42 -2.94 -2.53 3.41
CA GLY A 42 -2.15 -1.58 4.20
C GLY A 42 -2.13 -1.89 5.69
N ALA A 43 -2.25 -0.83 6.50
CA ALA A 43 -2.22 -0.91 7.95
C ALA A 43 -3.41 -1.69 8.55
N ASN A 44 -4.60 -1.59 7.94
CA ASN A 44 -5.78 -2.32 8.42
C ASN A 44 -5.64 -3.83 8.21
N THR A 45 -5.06 -4.26 7.08
CA THR A 45 -4.76 -5.68 6.84
C THR A 45 -3.64 -6.17 7.76
N TYR A 46 -2.58 -5.37 7.95
CA TYR A 46 -1.51 -5.68 8.90
C TYR A 46 -2.04 -5.76 10.34
N ALA A 47 -2.91 -4.81 10.70
CA ALA A 47 -3.67 -4.77 11.96
C ALA A 47 -2.79 -4.87 13.21
N GLU A 48 -1.74 -4.04 13.31
CA GLU A 48 -0.70 -4.11 14.36
C GLU A 48 -1.28 -4.16 15.78
N ASP A 49 -2.32 -3.36 16.05
CA ASP A 49 -2.93 -3.21 17.38
C ASP A 49 -4.12 -4.16 17.61
N ILE A 50 -4.42 -5.06 16.68
CA ILE A 50 -5.57 -5.95 16.74
C ILE A 50 -5.14 -7.38 17.10
N VAL A 51 -5.64 -7.92 18.20
CA VAL A 51 -5.32 -9.30 18.64
C VAL A 51 -5.77 -10.34 17.61
N THR A 52 -6.98 -10.18 17.06
CA THR A 52 -7.54 -11.10 16.06
C THR A 52 -7.91 -10.31 14.81
N PRO A 53 -6.97 -10.11 13.87
CA PRO A 53 -7.23 -9.38 12.63
C PRO A 53 -8.30 -10.09 11.78
N PHE A 54 -8.93 -9.34 10.87
CA PHE A 54 -9.96 -9.89 10.01
C PHE A 54 -9.47 -11.07 9.16
N THR A 55 -8.21 -11.08 8.77
CA THR A 55 -7.59 -12.20 8.04
C THR A 55 -7.64 -13.50 8.85
N THR A 56 -7.38 -13.46 10.15
CA THR A 56 -7.54 -14.61 11.05
C THR A 56 -9.01 -15.03 11.23
N GLN A 57 -9.94 -14.07 11.22
CA GLN A 57 -11.37 -14.37 11.29
C GLN A 57 -11.84 -15.06 10.00
N LEU A 58 -11.42 -14.58 8.84
CA LEU A 58 -11.70 -15.24 7.55
C LEU A 58 -11.10 -16.64 7.48
N GLU A 59 -9.86 -16.83 7.92
CA GLU A 59 -9.22 -18.15 7.99
C GLU A 59 -10.03 -19.15 8.82
N ARG A 60 -10.55 -18.73 9.97
CA ARG A 60 -11.41 -19.56 10.83
C ARG A 60 -12.76 -19.87 10.19
N HIS A 61 -13.34 -18.88 9.50
CA HIS A 61 -14.65 -19.01 8.86
C HIS A 61 -14.61 -19.94 7.64
N PHE A 62 -13.66 -19.71 6.74
CA PHE A 62 -13.54 -20.49 5.50
C PHE A 62 -12.72 -21.77 5.64
N LYS A 63 -12.03 -21.95 6.77
CA LYS A 63 -11.14 -23.09 7.05
C LYS A 63 -10.03 -23.27 6.00
N VAL A 64 -9.58 -22.17 5.43
CA VAL A 64 -8.50 -22.10 4.43
C VAL A 64 -7.37 -21.24 5.00
N PRO A 65 -6.09 -21.68 4.90
CA PRO A 65 -4.96 -20.87 5.35
C PRO A 65 -4.89 -19.54 4.61
N ILE A 66 -4.70 -18.43 5.33
CA ILE A 66 -4.64 -17.09 4.75
C ILE A 66 -3.29 -16.43 5.06
N ILE A 67 -2.58 -16.02 4.02
CA ILE A 67 -1.39 -15.19 4.16
C ILE A 67 -1.83 -13.74 4.33
N ASN A 68 -1.56 -13.16 5.50
CA ASN A 68 -1.74 -11.74 5.74
C ASN A 68 -0.57 -10.98 5.08
N MET A 69 -0.82 -10.41 3.91
CA MET A 69 0.13 -9.57 3.16
C MET A 69 -0.17 -8.08 3.37
N GLY A 70 -0.60 -7.72 4.58
CA GLY A 70 -0.70 -6.34 5.02
C GLY A 70 0.70 -5.75 5.22
N ILE A 71 0.96 -4.59 4.60
CA ILE A 71 2.22 -3.86 4.75
C ILE A 71 1.87 -2.42 5.14
N ALA A 72 2.15 -2.05 6.37
CA ALA A 72 1.87 -0.71 6.87
C ALA A 72 2.57 0.36 6.02
N HIS A 73 1.88 1.45 5.77
CA HIS A 73 2.37 2.57 4.95
C HIS A 73 2.75 2.21 3.50
N SER A 74 2.22 1.11 2.97
CA SER A 74 2.47 0.68 1.60
C SER A 74 1.46 1.27 0.61
N GLY A 75 1.88 1.27 -0.64
CA GLY A 75 1.05 1.35 -1.82
C GLY A 75 1.27 0.10 -2.69
N PRO A 76 0.81 0.10 -3.93
CA PRO A 76 0.95 -1.05 -4.82
C PRO A 76 2.42 -1.44 -5.10
N ASP A 77 3.35 -0.47 -5.07
CA ASP A 77 4.77 -0.70 -5.35
C ASP A 77 5.45 -1.66 -4.36
N ALA A 78 4.93 -1.78 -3.14
CA ALA A 78 5.49 -2.66 -2.12
C ALA A 78 5.38 -4.13 -2.54
N VAL A 79 4.19 -4.56 -2.90
CA VAL A 79 3.94 -5.95 -3.34
C VAL A 79 4.49 -6.19 -4.74
N MET A 80 4.21 -5.29 -5.71
CA MET A 80 4.66 -5.43 -7.10
C MET A 80 6.18 -5.42 -7.24
N GLY A 81 6.88 -4.72 -6.36
CA GLY A 81 8.35 -4.65 -6.35
C GLY A 81 9.03 -5.80 -5.61
N ASP A 82 8.31 -6.85 -5.22
CA ASP A 82 8.82 -8.00 -4.47
C ASP A 82 8.40 -9.30 -5.19
N SER A 83 9.36 -9.96 -5.83
CA SER A 83 9.13 -11.15 -6.65
C SER A 83 8.58 -12.33 -5.85
N ASP A 84 9.00 -12.48 -4.59
CA ASP A 84 8.51 -13.57 -3.73
C ASP A 84 7.05 -13.36 -3.33
N LEU A 85 6.67 -12.11 -3.03
CA LEU A 85 5.27 -11.78 -2.75
C LEU A 85 4.40 -11.95 -4.00
N MET A 86 4.87 -11.49 -5.17
CA MET A 86 4.16 -11.69 -6.44
C MET A 86 3.98 -13.16 -6.79
N ALA A 87 4.97 -14.01 -6.51
CA ALA A 87 4.86 -15.45 -6.70
C ALA A 87 3.83 -16.10 -5.77
N LEU A 88 3.63 -15.56 -4.56
CA LEU A 88 2.57 -16.01 -3.66
C LEU A 88 1.19 -15.59 -4.19
N VAL A 89 1.05 -14.36 -4.67
CA VAL A 89 -0.19 -13.86 -5.27
C VAL A 89 -0.61 -14.70 -6.46
N ALA A 90 0.33 -15.00 -7.37
CA ALA A 90 0.06 -15.75 -8.59
C ALA A 90 -0.38 -17.22 -8.34
N ARG A 91 -0.03 -17.79 -7.18
CA ARG A 91 -0.37 -19.18 -6.81
C ARG A 91 -1.51 -19.29 -5.80
N ALA A 92 -2.01 -18.17 -5.31
CA ALA A 92 -3.12 -18.16 -4.37
C ALA A 92 -4.41 -18.63 -5.05
N GLU A 93 -5.23 -19.40 -4.33
CA GLU A 93 -6.56 -19.78 -4.81
C GLU A 93 -7.49 -18.58 -4.88
N HIS A 94 -7.40 -17.67 -3.90
CA HIS A 94 -8.13 -16.41 -3.89
C HIS A 94 -7.26 -15.26 -3.36
N VAL A 95 -7.47 -14.07 -3.90
CA VAL A 95 -6.83 -12.85 -3.44
C VAL A 95 -7.88 -11.86 -2.97
N ILE A 96 -7.79 -11.48 -1.69
CA ILE A 96 -8.62 -10.46 -1.06
C ILE A 96 -7.84 -9.16 -1.02
N PHE A 97 -8.47 -8.07 -1.40
CA PHE A 97 -7.82 -6.78 -1.53
C PHE A 97 -8.43 -5.74 -0.60
N GLU A 98 -7.63 -5.20 0.30
CA GLU A 98 -7.82 -3.86 0.82
C GLU A 98 -7.13 -2.90 -0.15
N ALA A 99 -7.88 -2.00 -0.79
CA ALA A 99 -7.34 -1.07 -1.77
C ALA A 99 -6.17 -0.27 -1.18
N PRO A 100 -4.94 -0.40 -1.71
CA PRO A 100 -3.79 0.31 -1.17
C PRO A 100 -3.91 1.81 -1.44
N SER A 101 -3.17 2.60 -0.67
CA SER A 101 -3.15 4.06 -0.83
C SER A 101 -2.82 4.47 -2.26
N CYS A 102 -3.68 5.29 -2.85
CA CYS A 102 -3.50 5.82 -4.20
C CYS A 102 -2.43 6.90 -4.30
N VAL A 103 -1.92 7.41 -3.18
CA VAL A 103 -0.85 8.43 -3.15
C VAL A 103 0.52 7.86 -2.83
N ASN A 104 0.58 6.63 -2.31
CA ASN A 104 1.80 6.00 -1.85
C ASN A 104 2.38 5.07 -2.93
N HIS A 105 2.80 5.63 -4.06
CA HIS A 105 3.52 4.90 -5.10
C HIS A 105 4.36 5.83 -5.97
N SER A 106 5.35 5.26 -6.64
CA SER A 106 6.17 6.01 -7.58
C SER A 106 5.41 6.28 -8.88
N ILE A 107 5.53 7.50 -9.36
CA ILE A 107 4.98 7.97 -10.64
C ILE A 107 6.09 8.59 -11.50
N ARG A 108 5.77 9.08 -12.69
CA ARG A 108 6.76 9.76 -13.54
C ARG A 108 7.34 11.01 -12.90
N TYR A 109 6.62 11.64 -11.96
CA TYR A 109 7.00 12.90 -11.33
C TYR A 109 7.84 12.74 -10.07
N TYR A 110 7.73 11.63 -9.34
CA TYR A 110 8.51 11.39 -8.12
C TYR A 110 8.72 9.90 -7.82
N LYS A 111 9.69 9.63 -6.95
CA LYS A 111 9.99 8.29 -6.43
C LYS A 111 9.73 8.20 -4.93
N VAL A 112 9.14 7.06 -4.52
CA VAL A 112 8.93 6.73 -3.12
C VAL A 112 9.87 5.62 -2.66
N HIS A 113 10.03 5.51 -1.35
CA HIS A 113 10.88 4.48 -0.74
C HIS A 113 10.26 3.07 -0.94
N PRO A 114 11.04 2.06 -1.37
CA PRO A 114 10.51 0.75 -1.79
C PRO A 114 9.86 -0.08 -0.69
N ARG A 115 10.18 0.19 0.61
CA ARG A 115 9.56 -0.48 1.77
C ARG A 115 8.50 0.36 2.48
N ARG A 116 8.61 1.66 2.37
CA ARG A 116 7.76 2.67 3.02
C ARG A 116 7.29 3.63 1.92
N ASN A 117 6.28 3.22 1.18
CA ASN A 117 5.80 3.99 0.02
C ASN A 117 5.18 5.34 0.38
N ASP A 118 4.92 5.60 1.66
CA ASP A 118 4.56 6.91 2.20
C ASP A 118 5.73 7.89 2.22
N ARG A 119 6.99 7.40 2.11
CA ARG A 119 8.19 8.23 2.12
C ARG A 119 8.60 8.64 0.72
N PHE A 120 8.62 9.94 0.51
CA PHE A 120 9.19 10.57 -0.67
C PHE A 120 10.73 10.44 -0.66
N ILE A 121 11.32 10.07 -1.79
CA ILE A 121 12.78 10.00 -1.94
C ILE A 121 13.31 11.20 -2.71
N ARG A 122 12.75 11.46 -3.90
CA ARG A 122 13.22 12.52 -4.78
C ARG A 122 12.22 12.91 -5.84
N PRO A 123 12.24 14.17 -6.30
CA PRO A 123 11.54 14.56 -7.51
C PRO A 123 12.21 13.92 -8.73
N MET A 124 11.43 13.72 -9.78
CA MET A 124 11.93 13.43 -11.11
C MET A 124 12.06 14.72 -11.93
N PRO A 125 12.85 14.74 -13.01
CA PRO A 125 13.04 15.96 -13.81
C PRO A 125 11.74 16.64 -14.27
N ASP A 126 10.70 15.85 -14.56
CA ASP A 126 9.40 16.38 -14.97
C ASP A 126 8.72 17.17 -13.85
N LEU A 127 8.85 16.75 -12.59
CA LEU A 127 8.31 17.49 -11.46
C LEU A 127 9.06 18.81 -11.24
N VAL A 128 10.38 18.77 -11.33
CA VAL A 128 11.23 19.97 -11.17
C VAL A 128 10.92 21.00 -12.27
N ARG A 129 10.67 20.55 -13.51
CA ARG A 129 10.25 21.45 -14.61
C ARG A 129 8.85 22.01 -14.40
N LEU A 130 7.94 21.21 -13.85
CA LEU A 130 6.56 21.63 -13.62
C LEU A 130 6.44 22.61 -12.44
N TYR A 131 7.32 22.50 -11.43
CA TYR A 131 7.34 23.31 -10.22
C TYR A 131 8.76 23.79 -9.91
N PRO A 132 9.35 24.68 -10.76
CA PRO A 132 10.72 25.15 -10.59
C PRO A 132 10.92 26.01 -9.33
N GLU A 133 9.85 26.57 -8.78
CA GLU A 133 9.83 27.42 -7.58
C GLU A 133 9.83 26.60 -6.27
N ILE A 134 9.61 25.27 -6.32
CA ILE A 134 9.51 24.45 -5.10
C ILE A 134 10.88 23.87 -4.72
N ASP A 135 11.28 24.12 -3.49
CA ASP A 135 12.33 23.36 -2.82
C ASP A 135 11.75 22.03 -2.30
N PHE A 136 12.28 20.91 -2.81
CA PHE A 136 11.84 19.57 -2.48
C PHE A 136 12.62 18.95 -1.30
N THR A 137 13.67 19.61 -0.79
CA THR A 137 14.55 19.05 0.24
C THR A 137 13.84 18.82 1.57
N ASP A 138 12.83 19.63 1.87
CA ASP A 138 11.99 19.49 3.08
C ASP A 138 10.89 18.45 2.96
N CYS A 139 10.71 17.86 1.76
CA CYS A 139 9.66 16.89 1.53
C CYS A 139 10.12 15.48 1.92
N HIS A 140 9.58 14.94 3.01
CA HIS A 140 9.93 13.59 3.49
C HIS A 140 8.83 12.56 3.23
N PHE A 141 7.58 13.01 3.05
CA PHE A 141 6.42 12.14 2.85
C PHE A 141 5.64 12.55 1.60
N THR A 142 5.03 11.56 0.94
CA THR A 142 4.19 11.77 -0.25
C THR A 142 3.06 12.76 0.03
N LYS A 143 2.40 12.64 1.18
CA LYS A 143 1.34 13.56 1.59
C LYS A 143 1.83 15.01 1.70
N HIS A 144 2.97 15.23 2.35
CA HIS A 144 3.56 16.57 2.47
C HIS A 144 3.90 17.14 1.09
N LEU A 145 4.54 16.35 0.23
CA LEU A 145 4.80 16.74 -1.15
C LEU A 145 3.52 17.17 -1.87
N LEU A 146 2.50 16.32 -1.90
CA LEU A 146 1.25 16.58 -2.62
C LEU A 146 0.51 17.80 -2.09
N CYS A 147 0.49 18.02 -0.77
CA CYS A 147 -0.05 19.24 -0.18
C CYS A 147 0.73 20.48 -0.63
N LYS A 148 2.05 20.43 -0.65
CA LYS A 148 2.91 21.54 -1.09
C LYS A 148 2.68 21.89 -2.56
N LEU A 149 2.55 20.87 -3.44
CA LEU A 149 2.23 21.07 -4.85
C LEU A 149 0.85 21.69 -5.05
N LEU A 150 -0.17 21.17 -4.35
CA LEU A 150 -1.54 21.67 -4.41
C LEU A 150 -1.65 23.14 -3.96
N LEU A 151 -0.96 23.49 -2.88
CA LEU A 151 -0.95 24.86 -2.34
C LEU A 151 -0.17 25.83 -3.23
N CYS A 152 0.82 25.35 -3.96
CA CYS A 152 1.60 26.17 -4.88
C CYS A 152 0.79 26.54 -6.12
N ASP A 153 0.15 25.55 -6.77
CA ASP A 153 -0.63 25.78 -7.99
C ASP A 153 -1.64 24.64 -8.21
N GLN A 154 -2.91 24.97 -8.08
CA GLN A 154 -4.00 24.01 -8.18
C GLN A 154 -4.21 23.47 -9.61
N GLU A 155 -3.97 24.29 -10.65
CA GLU A 155 -4.14 23.87 -12.05
C GLU A 155 -3.04 22.89 -12.44
N ARG A 156 -1.77 23.21 -12.14
CA ARG A 156 -0.65 22.29 -12.33
C ARG A 156 -0.79 21.00 -11.52
N PHE A 157 -1.38 21.09 -10.32
CA PHE A 157 -1.64 19.93 -9.49
C PHE A 157 -2.61 18.93 -10.14
N GLN A 158 -3.52 19.37 -11.00
CA GLN A 158 -4.41 18.48 -11.73
C GLN A 158 -3.61 17.49 -12.61
N ILE A 159 -2.50 17.93 -13.20
CA ILE A 159 -1.62 17.07 -14.00
C ILE A 159 -1.01 15.95 -13.14
N ILE A 160 -0.57 16.29 -11.93
CA ILE A 160 -0.04 15.30 -10.98
C ILE A 160 -1.13 14.34 -10.51
N GLN A 161 -2.32 14.84 -10.25
CA GLN A 161 -3.48 14.05 -9.83
C GLN A 161 -3.90 13.04 -10.90
N ASP A 162 -3.94 13.46 -12.15
CA ASP A 162 -4.30 12.58 -13.27
C ASP A 162 -3.27 11.47 -13.47
N ASP A 163 -1.97 11.80 -13.40
CA ASP A 163 -0.89 10.80 -13.48
C ASP A 163 -0.94 9.81 -12.32
N LEU A 164 -1.21 10.28 -11.09
CA LEU A 164 -1.40 9.44 -9.91
C LEU A 164 -2.55 8.45 -10.12
N GLN A 165 -3.71 8.92 -10.58
CA GLN A 165 -4.89 8.08 -10.82
C GLN A 165 -4.62 7.04 -11.89
N ASN A 166 -4.09 7.45 -13.03
CA ASN A 166 -3.79 6.54 -14.15
C ASN A 166 -2.75 5.49 -13.74
N SER A 167 -1.64 5.92 -13.13
CA SER A 167 -0.59 5.01 -12.65
C SER A 167 -1.11 4.03 -11.61
N TRP A 168 -1.95 4.47 -10.66
CA TRP A 168 -2.56 3.60 -9.66
C TRP A 168 -3.48 2.57 -10.32
N MET A 169 -4.35 3.00 -11.22
CA MET A 169 -5.27 2.11 -11.95
C MET A 169 -4.52 1.04 -12.75
N ASP A 170 -3.43 1.40 -13.43
CA ASP A 170 -2.64 0.45 -14.20
C ASP A 170 -1.93 -0.58 -13.31
N LYS A 171 -1.42 -0.14 -12.17
CA LYS A 171 -0.84 -1.04 -11.16
C LYS A 171 -1.88 -1.98 -10.57
N MET A 172 -3.08 -1.48 -10.28
CA MET A 172 -4.17 -2.32 -9.79
C MET A 172 -4.63 -3.34 -10.83
N ARG A 173 -4.76 -2.96 -12.10
CA ARG A 173 -5.06 -3.89 -13.21
C ARG A 173 -3.99 -4.98 -13.30
N THR A 174 -2.73 -4.60 -13.18
CA THR A 174 -1.62 -5.56 -13.18
C THR A 174 -1.72 -6.55 -12.02
N LEU A 175 -1.94 -6.07 -10.79
CA LEU A 175 -2.10 -6.94 -9.61
C LEU A 175 -3.29 -7.90 -9.76
N ILE A 176 -4.43 -7.41 -10.27
CA ILE A 176 -5.64 -8.23 -10.53
C ILE A 176 -5.35 -9.30 -11.59
N ALA A 177 -4.65 -8.95 -12.66
CA ALA A 177 -4.26 -9.91 -13.71
C ALA A 177 -3.35 -11.01 -13.14
N TRP A 178 -2.42 -10.67 -12.28
CA TRP A 178 -1.55 -11.66 -11.59
C TRP A 178 -2.32 -12.57 -10.63
N ALA A 179 -3.41 -12.08 -10.03
CA ALA A 179 -4.30 -12.88 -9.19
C ALA A 179 -5.18 -13.87 -9.98
N GLY A 180 -5.00 -14.00 -11.31
CA GLY A 180 -5.68 -15.00 -12.14
C GLY A 180 -7.20 -14.83 -12.21
N GLY A 181 -7.74 -13.65 -11.96
CA GLY A 181 -9.19 -13.36 -11.96
C GLY A 181 -9.95 -13.84 -10.72
N GLN A 182 -9.30 -14.48 -9.76
CA GLN A 182 -9.90 -14.93 -8.49
C GLN A 182 -9.81 -13.85 -7.43
N PHE A 183 -10.38 -12.70 -7.75
CA PHE A 183 -10.26 -11.47 -6.99
C PHE A 183 -11.54 -11.17 -6.20
N PHE A 184 -11.39 -10.89 -4.91
CA PHE A 184 -12.44 -10.36 -4.05
C PHE A 184 -12.00 -8.99 -3.51
N GLY A 185 -12.67 -7.94 -3.94
CA GLY A 185 -12.43 -6.58 -3.50
C GLY A 185 -13.52 -5.63 -3.99
N PRO A 186 -13.58 -4.40 -3.46
CA PRO A 186 -14.51 -3.41 -3.96
C PRO A 186 -14.20 -3.08 -5.43
N PRO A 187 -15.20 -2.69 -6.22
CA PRO A 187 -14.97 -2.25 -7.59
C PRO A 187 -13.97 -1.10 -7.59
N LEU A 188 -13.00 -1.15 -8.52
CA LEU A 188 -12.01 -0.10 -8.68
C LEU A 188 -12.70 1.15 -9.24
N VAL A 189 -13.15 2.04 -8.36
CA VAL A 189 -13.71 3.35 -8.74
C VAL A 189 -12.58 4.37 -8.65
N ALA A 190 -12.00 4.70 -9.79
CA ALA A 190 -11.15 5.87 -9.93
C ALA A 190 -12.04 7.11 -10.00
N GLY A 191 -11.97 7.99 -9.03
CA GLY A 191 -12.78 9.19 -9.08
C GLY A 191 -12.65 10.09 -7.84
N ARG A 192 -13.66 10.83 -7.53
CA ARG A 192 -13.77 11.96 -6.58
C ARG A 192 -13.16 11.78 -5.18
N GLN A 193 -12.88 10.57 -4.72
CA GLN A 193 -12.32 10.30 -3.39
C GLN A 193 -10.86 10.77 -3.23
N MET A 194 -10.11 10.94 -4.32
CA MET A 194 -8.69 11.30 -4.23
C MET A 194 -8.46 12.73 -3.70
N LYS A 195 -9.32 13.69 -4.06
CA LYS A 195 -9.25 15.05 -3.49
C LYS A 195 -9.48 15.06 -1.98
N LEU A 196 -10.41 14.26 -1.50
CA LEU A 196 -10.75 14.16 -0.07
C LEU A 196 -9.63 13.51 0.75
N MET A 197 -8.96 12.50 0.21
CA MET A 197 -7.87 11.80 0.92
C MET A 197 -6.59 12.63 1.07
N ILE A 198 -6.33 13.57 0.17
CA ILE A 198 -5.15 14.45 0.26
C ILE A 198 -5.36 15.54 1.32
N CYS A 199 -6.60 16.03 1.47
CA CYS A 199 -6.93 17.16 2.34
C CYS A 199 -7.36 16.77 3.77
N LEU A 200 -7.87 15.57 4.02
CA LEU A 200 -8.49 15.14 5.27
C LEU A 200 -7.65 14.15 6.11
N GLY A 201 -6.43 13.90 5.76
CA GLY A 201 -5.58 12.98 6.51
C GLY A 201 -4.60 13.66 7.47
#